data_4751cba2b289736af6d245068f5fe493
#
_entry.id   4751cba2b289736af6d245068f5fe493
#
_cell.length_a   1.000
_cell.length_b   1.000
_cell.length_c   1.000
_cell.angle_alpha   90.00
_cell.angle_beta   90.00
_cell.angle_gamma   90.00
#
_symmetry.space_group_name_H-M   'P 1'
#
loop_
_entity.id
_entity.type
_entity.pdbx_description
1 polymer ?
#
loop_
_entity_poly.entity_id
_entity_poly.type
_entity_poly.pdbx_seq_one_letter_code
_entity_poly.pdbx_strand_id
1 'polypeptide(L)'
;MYLSQYTYNISAIRRYTVPNKTKIVNRSRFTVRNIIKRFPNEQNVKNLPRSGRPQKLSERDKRKITRIVKNNPRVASTEIAAQMKSENKVDVHPITIRRVLKSVGYNSRVARRKPLISKINRKNRLEFAEMYVHKNLEFWDRILFSDESKFNIFKSDGQIRIWRKRNTELDSNNVVSTVKHGGGSVLVWGCMSSSGLGELVFIDGIMDKFVYLNILKQNLKKSVEKLNLGENYYFQQDHDPKHTAYIVRQWIVFNTPHTLPTPPQSPDLNPIEHIWNELERRIRKHLIQTKKQLKDALMKEWNEIGLEVTQNLVHSMPNRLQSVIRQKGLQTKY
;
A
#
# COMPACT_ATOMS: atom_id res chain seq x y z
N MET A 1 31.45 -24.49 -19.69
CA MET A 1 32.80 -24.81 -20.23
C MET A 1 32.82 -25.57 -21.57
N TYR A 2 31.68 -25.92 -22.16
CA TYR A 2 31.61 -26.69 -23.43
C TYR A 2 31.40 -25.83 -24.71
N LEU A 3 31.18 -24.54 -24.60
CA LEU A 3 30.85 -23.67 -25.77
C LEU A 3 32.05 -22.94 -26.36
N SER A 4 33.17 -22.83 -25.64
CA SER A 4 34.39 -22.15 -26.14
C SER A 4 35.21 -22.97 -27.13
N GLN A 5 35.14 -24.32 -27.06
CA GLN A 5 35.87 -25.21 -27.96
C GLN A 5 35.29 -25.27 -29.39
N TYR A 6 33.98 -24.94 -29.57
CA TYR A 6 33.34 -24.98 -30.88
C TYR A 6 33.58 -23.73 -31.75
N THR A 7 33.87 -22.60 -31.14
CA THR A 7 34.12 -21.33 -31.87
C THR A 7 35.47 -21.28 -32.52
N TYR A 8 36.49 -21.90 -31.95
CA TYR A 8 37.84 -21.92 -32.51
C TYR A 8 37.98 -22.78 -33.77
N ASN A 9 37.12 -23.73 -34.02
CA ASN A 9 37.21 -24.65 -35.15
C ASN A 9 36.49 -24.18 -36.41
N ILE A 10 35.67 -23.16 -36.39
CA ILE A 10 34.85 -22.78 -37.56
C ILE A 10 35.71 -22.09 -38.63
N SER A 11 36.69 -21.28 -38.26
CA SER A 11 37.63 -20.66 -39.20
C SER A 11 38.57 -21.69 -39.87
N ALA A 12 38.98 -22.73 -39.11
CA ALA A 12 39.77 -23.83 -39.65
C ALA A 12 38.95 -24.74 -40.58
N ILE A 13 37.68 -24.97 -40.24
CA ILE A 13 36.75 -25.81 -41.03
C ILE A 13 36.35 -25.14 -42.36
N ARG A 14 36.49 -23.83 -42.53
CA ARG A 14 36.21 -23.12 -43.81
C ARG A 14 36.99 -23.66 -45.02
N ARG A 15 38.17 -24.24 -44.81
CA ARG A 15 39.04 -24.75 -45.88
C ARG A 15 38.64 -26.13 -46.44
N TYR A 16 37.72 -26.84 -45.80
CA TYR A 16 37.32 -28.18 -46.23
C TYR A 16 36.02 -28.19 -47.04
N THR A 17 35.83 -29.18 -47.91
CA THR A 17 34.54 -29.40 -48.60
C THR A 17 33.46 -29.83 -47.64
N VAL A 18 32.18 -29.62 -47.99
CA VAL A 18 31.04 -29.95 -47.09
C VAL A 18 31.02 -31.43 -46.64
N PRO A 19 31.35 -32.44 -47.50
CA PRO A 19 31.45 -33.83 -47.07
C PRO A 19 32.47 -34.08 -45.97
N ASN A 20 33.65 -33.47 -46.09
CA ASN A 20 34.72 -33.61 -45.09
C ASN A 20 34.36 -32.88 -43.76
N LYS A 21 33.68 -31.74 -43.84
CA LYS A 21 33.15 -31.00 -42.66
C LYS A 21 32.15 -31.84 -41.84
N THR A 22 31.30 -32.64 -42.51
CA THR A 22 30.34 -33.49 -41.81
C THR A 22 31.02 -34.61 -41.03
N LYS A 23 32.08 -35.21 -41.57
CA LYS A 23 32.87 -36.22 -40.88
C LYS A 23 33.59 -35.65 -39.64
N ILE A 24 34.21 -34.48 -39.77
CA ILE A 24 34.96 -33.82 -38.68
C ILE A 24 34.04 -33.44 -37.57
N VAL A 25 32.83 -32.92 -37.85
CA VAL A 25 31.90 -32.38 -36.84
C VAL A 25 30.90 -33.44 -36.36
N ASN A 26 30.88 -34.60 -36.97
CA ASN A 26 29.91 -35.68 -36.69
C ASN A 26 28.44 -35.19 -36.69
N ARG A 27 28.08 -34.46 -37.74
CA ARG A 27 26.71 -33.92 -37.92
C ARG A 27 26.23 -34.12 -39.36
N SER A 28 24.89 -34.13 -39.54
CA SER A 28 24.34 -34.31 -40.89
C SER A 28 24.79 -33.22 -41.85
N ARG A 29 24.88 -33.56 -43.15
CA ARG A 29 25.26 -32.65 -44.24
C ARG A 29 24.35 -31.41 -44.28
N PHE A 30 23.06 -31.58 -43.99
CA PHE A 30 22.08 -30.51 -43.94
C PHE A 30 22.37 -29.53 -42.78
N THR A 31 22.65 -30.04 -41.57
CA THR A 31 23.01 -29.24 -40.40
C THR A 31 24.26 -28.42 -40.63
N VAL A 32 25.32 -29.03 -41.15
CA VAL A 32 26.58 -28.36 -41.44
C VAL A 32 26.41 -27.25 -42.49
N ARG A 33 25.64 -27.52 -43.55
CA ARG A 33 25.35 -26.53 -44.61
C ARG A 33 24.58 -25.33 -44.06
N ASN A 34 23.57 -25.57 -43.22
CA ASN A 34 22.78 -24.50 -42.60
C ASN A 34 23.61 -23.62 -41.66
N ILE A 35 24.49 -24.22 -40.87
CA ILE A 35 25.40 -23.47 -39.98
C ILE A 35 26.35 -22.61 -40.81
N ILE A 36 26.96 -23.17 -41.84
CA ILE A 36 27.89 -22.43 -42.72
C ILE A 36 27.18 -21.25 -43.41
N LYS A 37 25.94 -21.43 -43.86
CA LYS A 37 25.15 -20.37 -44.50
C LYS A 37 24.74 -19.25 -43.53
N ARG A 38 24.47 -19.56 -42.29
CA ARG A 38 24.03 -18.60 -41.27
C ARG A 38 25.17 -17.87 -40.57
N PHE A 39 26.30 -18.53 -40.36
CA PHE A 39 27.42 -18.03 -39.58
C PHE A 39 27.98 -16.67 -40.05
N PRO A 40 28.09 -16.38 -41.36
CA PRO A 40 28.58 -15.08 -41.84
C PRO A 40 27.72 -13.89 -41.38
N ASN A 41 26.41 -14.08 -41.27
CA ASN A 41 25.47 -13.02 -40.94
C ASN A 41 25.23 -12.89 -39.42
N GLU A 42 25.19 -14.01 -38.71
CA GLU A 42 24.79 -14.04 -37.30
C GLU A 42 25.98 -14.19 -36.34
N GLN A 43 27.16 -14.58 -36.85
CA GLN A 43 28.38 -14.90 -36.07
C GLN A 43 28.09 -15.82 -34.85
N ASN A 44 27.02 -16.61 -34.93
CA ASN A 44 26.48 -17.43 -33.88
C ASN A 44 26.06 -18.81 -34.40
N VAL A 45 26.36 -19.86 -33.63
CA VAL A 45 25.97 -21.23 -33.93
C VAL A 45 24.74 -21.68 -33.12
N LYS A 46 24.16 -20.84 -32.31
CA LYS A 46 22.96 -21.18 -31.52
C LYS A 46 21.76 -21.42 -32.43
N ASN A 47 20.92 -22.37 -32.04
CA ASN A 47 19.67 -22.58 -32.75
C ASN A 47 18.77 -21.35 -32.66
N LEU A 48 18.20 -20.94 -33.78
CA LEU A 48 17.20 -19.88 -33.80
C LEU A 48 15.96 -20.32 -32.97
N PRO A 49 15.33 -19.37 -32.28
CA PRO A 49 14.07 -19.66 -31.65
C PRO A 49 13.06 -20.20 -32.65
N ARG A 50 12.38 -21.27 -32.32
CA ARG A 50 11.33 -21.83 -33.19
C ARG A 50 10.16 -20.83 -33.23
N SER A 51 9.50 -20.68 -34.37
CA SER A 51 8.34 -19.79 -34.54
C SER A 51 7.18 -20.09 -33.59
N GLY A 52 7.15 -21.32 -33.06
CA GLY A 52 6.12 -21.75 -32.14
C GLY A 52 4.71 -21.83 -32.79
N ARG A 53 3.69 -22.00 -31.96
CA ARG A 53 2.29 -22.00 -32.42
C ARG A 53 1.87 -20.57 -32.77
N PRO A 54 1.19 -20.34 -33.91
CA PRO A 54 0.64 -19.03 -34.25
C PRO A 54 -0.26 -18.47 -33.14
N GLN A 55 -0.17 -17.18 -32.89
CA GLN A 55 -0.99 -16.51 -31.86
C GLN A 55 -2.44 -16.43 -32.33
N LYS A 56 -3.39 -16.83 -31.48
CA LYS A 56 -4.83 -16.74 -31.76
C LYS A 56 -5.37 -15.30 -31.73
N LEU A 57 -4.66 -14.40 -31.05
CA LEU A 57 -5.07 -12.99 -30.88
C LEU A 57 -4.20 -12.09 -31.76
N SER A 58 -4.83 -11.29 -32.59
CA SER A 58 -4.18 -10.23 -33.36
C SER A 58 -3.79 -9.04 -32.46
N GLU A 59 -2.93 -8.14 -32.93
CA GLU A 59 -2.60 -6.93 -32.20
C GLU A 59 -3.82 -6.00 -31.99
N ARG A 60 -4.80 -6.07 -32.89
CA ARG A 60 -6.09 -5.38 -32.75
C ARG A 60 -6.89 -5.93 -31.57
N ASP A 61 -6.91 -7.24 -31.42
CA ASP A 61 -7.61 -7.90 -30.30
C ASP A 61 -6.93 -7.58 -28.97
N LYS A 62 -5.62 -7.60 -28.90
CA LYS A 62 -4.87 -7.24 -27.69
C LYS A 62 -5.15 -5.78 -27.28
N ARG A 63 -5.19 -4.84 -28.22
CA ARG A 63 -5.58 -3.45 -27.96
C ARG A 63 -7.02 -3.32 -27.46
N LYS A 64 -7.96 -4.10 -28.03
CA LYS A 64 -9.36 -4.14 -27.58
C LYS A 64 -9.47 -4.64 -26.14
N ILE A 65 -8.81 -5.77 -25.80
CA ILE A 65 -8.76 -6.31 -24.45
C ILE A 65 -8.23 -5.26 -23.47
N THR A 66 -7.15 -4.58 -23.81
CA THR A 66 -6.57 -3.52 -22.97
C THR A 66 -7.53 -2.36 -22.75
N ARG A 67 -8.27 -1.95 -23.81
CA ARG A 67 -9.28 -0.89 -23.72
C ARG A 67 -10.46 -1.27 -22.83
N ILE A 68 -10.94 -2.52 -22.91
CA ILE A 68 -12.00 -3.01 -22.02
C ILE A 68 -11.60 -2.86 -20.54
N VAL A 69 -10.40 -3.32 -20.18
CA VAL A 69 -9.90 -3.23 -18.80
C VAL A 69 -9.64 -1.76 -18.38
N LYS A 70 -9.18 -0.92 -19.29
CA LYS A 70 -8.98 0.51 -19.01
C LYS A 70 -10.30 1.20 -18.69
N ASN A 71 -11.38 0.86 -19.37
CA ASN A 71 -12.72 1.43 -19.15
C ASN A 71 -13.40 0.82 -17.91
N ASN A 72 -13.25 -0.49 -17.69
CA ASN A 72 -13.78 -1.19 -16.53
C ASN A 72 -12.71 -2.12 -15.92
N PRO A 73 -11.93 -1.65 -14.93
CA PRO A 73 -10.88 -2.47 -14.30
C PRO A 73 -11.41 -3.62 -13.43
N ARG A 74 -12.73 -3.70 -13.21
CA ARG A 74 -13.38 -4.77 -12.40
C ARG A 74 -13.86 -5.95 -13.24
N VAL A 75 -13.78 -5.87 -14.57
CA VAL A 75 -14.23 -6.93 -15.46
C VAL A 75 -13.41 -8.21 -15.26
N ALA A 76 -14.08 -9.36 -15.22
CA ALA A 76 -13.42 -10.65 -15.10
C ALA A 76 -12.79 -11.10 -16.42
N SER A 77 -11.67 -11.82 -16.37
CA SER A 77 -11.05 -12.38 -17.58
C SER A 77 -11.94 -13.39 -18.34
N THR A 78 -12.89 -14.01 -17.65
CA THR A 78 -13.94 -14.87 -18.24
C THR A 78 -14.94 -14.07 -19.04
N GLU A 79 -15.37 -12.92 -18.54
CA GLU A 79 -16.28 -12.00 -19.25
C GLU A 79 -15.63 -11.43 -20.51
N ILE A 80 -14.35 -11.02 -20.40
CA ILE A 80 -13.59 -10.56 -21.57
C ILE A 80 -13.49 -11.67 -22.62
N ALA A 81 -13.21 -12.92 -22.22
CA ALA A 81 -13.15 -14.04 -23.16
C ALA A 81 -14.50 -14.29 -23.84
N ALA A 82 -15.61 -14.22 -23.10
CA ALA A 82 -16.96 -14.35 -23.63
C ALA A 82 -17.28 -13.22 -24.62
N GLN A 83 -16.92 -11.96 -24.29
CA GLN A 83 -17.11 -10.82 -25.17
C GLN A 83 -16.27 -10.93 -26.47
N MET A 84 -15.01 -11.41 -26.38
CA MET A 84 -14.18 -11.66 -27.55
C MET A 84 -14.75 -12.76 -28.45
N LYS A 85 -15.36 -13.77 -27.86
CA LYS A 85 -16.04 -14.84 -28.61
C LYS A 85 -17.30 -14.35 -29.34
N SER A 86 -18.15 -13.56 -28.66
CA SER A 86 -19.41 -13.06 -29.23
C SER A 86 -19.17 -12.00 -30.31
N GLU A 87 -18.31 -11.02 -30.05
CA GLU A 87 -18.13 -9.88 -30.94
C GLU A 87 -17.08 -10.09 -32.03
N ASN A 88 -15.97 -10.75 -31.71
CA ASN A 88 -14.84 -10.93 -32.65
C ASN A 88 -14.73 -12.35 -33.21
N LYS A 89 -15.61 -13.27 -32.81
CA LYS A 89 -15.53 -14.72 -33.14
C LYS A 89 -14.20 -15.37 -32.76
N VAL A 90 -13.48 -14.79 -31.80
CA VAL A 90 -12.19 -15.27 -31.32
C VAL A 90 -12.40 -16.05 -30.02
N ASP A 91 -12.37 -17.37 -30.11
CA ASP A 91 -12.52 -18.25 -28.93
C ASP A 91 -11.18 -18.50 -28.27
N VAL A 92 -10.97 -17.87 -27.12
CA VAL A 92 -9.74 -17.97 -26.31
C VAL A 92 -10.05 -18.27 -24.86
N HIS A 93 -9.21 -19.10 -24.24
CA HIS A 93 -9.33 -19.39 -22.81
C HIS A 93 -8.99 -18.14 -21.96
N PRO A 94 -9.65 -17.88 -20.82
CA PRO A 94 -9.37 -16.74 -19.93
C PRO A 94 -7.91 -16.58 -19.52
N ILE A 95 -7.13 -17.67 -19.49
CA ILE A 95 -5.69 -17.61 -19.22
C ILE A 95 -4.92 -16.84 -20.31
N THR A 96 -5.37 -16.89 -21.56
CA THR A 96 -4.78 -16.14 -22.66
C THR A 96 -5.02 -14.64 -22.48
N ILE A 97 -6.25 -14.25 -22.07
CA ILE A 97 -6.56 -12.86 -21.71
C ILE A 97 -5.63 -12.37 -20.59
N ARG A 98 -5.46 -13.16 -19.51
CA ARG A 98 -4.54 -12.81 -18.40
C ARG A 98 -3.10 -12.66 -18.85
N ARG A 99 -2.62 -13.51 -19.78
CA ARG A 99 -1.26 -13.39 -20.35
C ARG A 99 -1.10 -12.11 -21.15
N VAL A 100 -2.08 -11.75 -21.98
CA VAL A 100 -2.07 -10.47 -22.73
C VAL A 100 -2.07 -9.29 -21.78
N LEU A 101 -2.94 -9.28 -20.78
CA LEU A 101 -2.97 -8.17 -19.79
C LEU A 101 -1.64 -8.05 -19.05
N LYS A 102 -1.05 -9.18 -18.63
CA LYS A 102 0.26 -9.19 -17.96
C LYS A 102 1.38 -8.65 -18.88
N SER A 103 1.37 -8.99 -20.17
CA SER A 103 2.41 -8.50 -21.12
C SER A 103 2.36 -6.99 -21.34
N VAL A 104 1.21 -6.33 -21.11
CA VAL A 104 1.04 -4.88 -21.16
C VAL A 104 1.01 -4.22 -19.78
N GLY A 105 1.50 -4.92 -18.74
CA GLY A 105 1.70 -4.37 -17.39
C GLY A 105 0.49 -4.41 -16.45
N TYR A 106 -0.66 -4.96 -16.87
CA TYR A 106 -1.82 -5.13 -15.98
C TYR A 106 -1.68 -6.39 -15.13
N ASN A 107 -1.76 -6.23 -13.81
CA ASN A 107 -1.77 -7.31 -12.85
C ASN A 107 -3.07 -7.27 -12.04
N SER A 108 -3.68 -8.43 -11.79
CA SER A 108 -4.81 -8.53 -10.87
C SER A 108 -4.34 -8.19 -9.45
N ARG A 109 -5.02 -7.23 -8.81
CA ARG A 109 -4.76 -6.79 -7.45
C ARG A 109 -6.08 -6.64 -6.70
N VAL A 110 -6.04 -6.83 -5.39
CA VAL A 110 -7.20 -6.53 -4.54
C VAL A 110 -7.39 -5.01 -4.51
N ALA A 111 -8.61 -4.56 -4.84
CA ALA A 111 -8.94 -3.15 -4.76
C ALA A 111 -8.87 -2.67 -3.31
N ARG A 112 -8.21 -1.55 -3.07
CA ARG A 112 -8.18 -0.93 -1.74
C ARG A 112 -9.56 -0.40 -1.39
N ARG A 113 -10.03 -0.73 -0.20
CA ARG A 113 -11.25 -0.13 0.37
C ARG A 113 -10.88 1.24 0.94
N LYS A 114 -11.56 2.29 0.50
CA LYS A 114 -11.43 3.65 1.03
C LYS A 114 -12.85 4.22 1.21
N PRO A 115 -13.12 5.03 2.26
CA PRO A 115 -14.42 5.67 2.44
C PRO A 115 -14.79 6.51 1.22
N LEU A 116 -16.07 6.55 0.88
CA LEU A 116 -16.57 7.42 -0.18
C LEU A 116 -16.57 8.87 0.30
N ILE A 117 -15.80 9.74 -0.35
CA ILE A 117 -15.80 11.17 -0.05
C ILE A 117 -16.94 11.85 -0.81
N SER A 118 -17.80 12.60 -0.09
CA SER A 118 -18.86 13.38 -0.70
C SER A 118 -18.30 14.50 -1.58
N LYS A 119 -19.12 15.03 -2.51
CA LYS A 119 -18.71 16.15 -3.37
C LYS A 119 -18.31 17.39 -2.54
N ILE A 120 -19.02 17.66 -1.46
CA ILE A 120 -18.75 18.79 -0.54
C ILE A 120 -17.41 18.58 0.15
N ASN A 121 -17.19 17.42 0.76
CA ASN A 121 -15.94 17.14 1.45
C ASN A 121 -14.74 17.09 0.49
N ARG A 122 -14.96 16.65 -0.75
CA ARG A 122 -13.94 16.70 -1.80
C ARG A 122 -13.52 18.15 -2.11
N LYS A 123 -14.47 19.08 -2.17
CA LYS A 123 -14.21 20.49 -2.36
C LYS A 123 -13.44 21.07 -1.17
N ASN A 124 -13.92 20.84 0.06
CA ASN A 124 -13.27 21.31 1.28
C ASN A 124 -11.83 20.77 1.43
N ARG A 125 -11.61 19.51 1.04
CA ARG A 125 -10.26 18.91 1.04
C ARG A 125 -9.32 19.57 0.05
N LEU A 126 -9.84 19.93 -1.14
CA LEU A 126 -9.05 20.60 -2.17
C LEU A 126 -8.69 22.02 -1.72
N GLU A 127 -9.67 22.79 -1.24
CA GLU A 127 -9.47 24.14 -0.71
C GLU A 127 -8.44 24.16 0.44
N PHE A 128 -8.56 23.22 1.38
CA PHE A 128 -7.58 23.05 2.46
C PHE A 128 -6.18 22.76 1.90
N ALA A 129 -6.08 21.85 0.94
CA ALA A 129 -4.79 21.49 0.37
C ALA A 129 -4.15 22.66 -0.38
N GLU A 130 -4.91 23.43 -1.15
CA GLU A 130 -4.44 24.62 -1.86
C GLU A 130 -3.99 25.73 -0.89
N MET A 131 -4.70 25.91 0.22
CA MET A 131 -4.38 26.91 1.25
C MET A 131 -3.08 26.61 1.98
N TYR A 132 -2.80 25.33 2.26
CA TYR A 132 -1.70 24.94 3.15
C TYR A 132 -0.51 24.29 2.44
N VAL A 133 -0.57 23.96 1.15
CA VAL A 133 0.51 23.28 0.42
C VAL A 133 1.82 24.08 0.39
N HIS A 134 1.74 25.40 0.45
CA HIS A 134 2.91 26.30 0.40
C HIS A 134 3.48 26.66 1.78
N LYS A 135 2.88 26.11 2.85
CA LYS A 135 3.42 26.34 4.20
C LYS A 135 4.76 25.62 4.35
N ASN A 136 5.72 26.30 5.00
CA ASN A 136 7.04 25.76 5.29
C ASN A 136 6.99 24.66 6.37
N LEU A 137 8.09 23.98 6.61
CA LEU A 137 8.17 22.92 7.62
C LEU A 137 7.99 23.46 9.04
N GLU A 138 8.47 24.66 9.33
CA GLU A 138 8.29 25.32 10.64
C GLU A 138 6.81 25.52 11.02
N PHE A 139 5.94 25.76 10.04
CA PHE A 139 4.50 25.78 10.28
C PHE A 139 4.00 24.41 10.73
N TRP A 140 4.41 23.35 10.04
CA TRP A 140 4.00 21.98 10.36
C TRP A 140 4.57 21.49 11.68
N ASP A 141 5.77 21.93 12.05
CA ASP A 141 6.42 21.60 13.33
C ASP A 141 5.66 22.13 14.54
N ARG A 142 4.88 23.19 14.37
CA ARG A 142 4.05 23.78 15.43
C ARG A 142 2.67 23.15 15.55
N ILE A 143 2.36 22.09 14.80
CA ILE A 143 1.05 21.47 14.86
C ILE A 143 1.05 20.28 15.81
N LEU A 144 0.12 20.31 16.76
CA LEU A 144 -0.22 19.17 17.61
C LEU A 144 -1.40 18.43 17.00
N PHE A 145 -1.12 17.29 16.38
CA PHE A 145 -2.12 16.38 15.80
C PHE A 145 -2.67 15.47 16.89
N SER A 146 -3.98 15.29 16.93
CA SER A 146 -4.62 14.39 17.88
C SER A 146 -5.66 13.52 17.22
N ASP A 147 -5.93 12.35 17.83
CA ASP A 147 -6.92 11.39 17.33
C ASP A 147 -7.19 10.30 18.37
N GLU A 148 -8.21 9.46 18.11
CA GLU A 148 -8.51 8.26 18.88
C GLU A 148 -8.30 7.00 18.04
N SER A 149 -7.85 5.94 18.72
CA SER A 149 -7.73 4.63 18.10
C SER A 149 -8.19 3.50 19.01
N LYS A 150 -8.80 2.49 18.40
CA LYS A 150 -9.28 1.30 19.09
C LYS A 150 -8.40 0.10 18.76
N PHE A 151 -7.79 -0.48 19.80
CA PHE A 151 -6.97 -1.67 19.71
C PHE A 151 -7.71 -2.88 20.26
N ASN A 152 -7.71 -3.97 19.52
CA ASN A 152 -8.36 -5.23 19.93
C ASN A 152 -7.30 -6.22 20.43
N ILE A 153 -7.64 -7.00 21.46
CA ILE A 153 -6.76 -8.06 22.00
C ILE A 153 -6.52 -9.11 20.91
N PHE A 154 -7.62 -9.60 20.31
CA PHE A 154 -7.54 -10.53 19.18
C PHE A 154 -7.87 -9.82 17.89
N LYS A 155 -7.10 -10.12 16.86
CA LYS A 155 -7.30 -9.52 15.55
C LYS A 155 -8.66 -9.92 14.98
N SER A 156 -9.52 -8.95 14.73
CA SER A 156 -10.80 -9.15 14.02
C SER A 156 -10.66 -9.18 12.50
N ASP A 157 -9.59 -8.57 11.96
CA ASP A 157 -9.49 -8.28 10.54
C ASP A 157 -8.20 -8.84 9.92
N GLY A 158 -8.39 -9.70 8.95
CA GLY A 158 -7.34 -10.12 8.03
C GLY A 158 -7.13 -11.63 7.93
N GLN A 159 -6.86 -12.04 6.72
CA GLN A 159 -6.50 -13.43 6.43
C GLN A 159 -5.08 -13.69 6.89
N ILE A 160 -4.90 -14.54 7.90
CA ILE A 160 -3.59 -15.07 8.27
C ILE A 160 -3.26 -16.19 7.27
N ARG A 161 -2.16 -16.01 6.54
CA ARG A 161 -1.64 -17.04 5.63
C ARG A 161 -0.70 -17.95 6.39
N ILE A 162 -0.95 -19.25 6.29
CA ILE A 162 -0.12 -20.30 6.86
C ILE A 162 0.35 -21.26 5.76
N TRP A 163 1.49 -21.88 5.96
CA TRP A 163 1.97 -22.97 5.14
C TRP A 163 1.46 -24.28 5.74
N ARG A 164 0.56 -25.00 5.05
CA ARG A 164 0.03 -26.27 5.51
C ARG A 164 -0.01 -27.30 4.41
N LYS A 165 -0.01 -28.58 4.78
CA LYS A 165 -0.25 -29.70 3.86
C LYS A 165 -1.74 -29.80 3.52
N ARG A 166 -2.05 -30.57 2.48
CA ARG A 166 -3.44 -30.87 2.10
C ARG A 166 -4.13 -31.67 3.21
N ASN A 167 -5.37 -31.38 3.52
CA ASN A 167 -6.18 -32.03 4.57
C ASN A 167 -5.63 -31.89 6.00
N THR A 168 -4.93 -30.80 6.33
CA THR A 168 -4.45 -30.47 7.66
C THR A 168 -4.98 -29.12 8.16
N GLU A 169 -6.15 -28.68 7.66
CA GLU A 169 -6.76 -27.39 8.00
C GLU A 169 -7.18 -27.26 9.46
N LEU A 170 -7.54 -28.39 10.09
CA LEU A 170 -8.04 -28.42 11.47
C LEU A 170 -6.94 -28.77 12.51
N ASP A 171 -5.71 -29.01 12.06
CA ASP A 171 -4.61 -29.21 13.00
C ASP A 171 -4.45 -27.94 13.86
N SER A 172 -4.20 -28.12 15.15
CA SER A 172 -4.12 -27.02 16.14
C SER A 172 -3.17 -25.88 15.73
N ASN A 173 -2.07 -26.24 15.06
CA ASN A 173 -1.07 -25.27 14.58
C ASN A 173 -1.53 -24.51 13.31
N ASN A 174 -2.57 -24.99 12.65
CA ASN A 174 -3.11 -24.44 11.39
C ASN A 174 -4.39 -23.63 11.61
N VAL A 175 -4.94 -23.65 12.83
CA VAL A 175 -6.17 -22.96 13.21
C VAL A 175 -5.84 -21.67 13.96
N VAL A 176 -6.50 -20.61 13.61
CA VAL A 176 -6.47 -19.35 14.39
C VAL A 176 -7.67 -19.34 15.32
N SER A 177 -7.41 -19.36 16.61
CA SER A 177 -8.47 -19.27 17.61
C SER A 177 -9.20 -17.95 17.49
N THR A 178 -10.52 -17.99 17.37
CA THR A 178 -11.39 -16.80 17.38
C THR A 178 -12.15 -16.73 18.70
N VAL A 179 -12.26 -15.52 19.24
CA VAL A 179 -13.02 -15.27 20.47
C VAL A 179 -14.22 -14.38 20.15
N LYS A 180 -15.39 -14.72 20.68
CA LYS A 180 -16.58 -13.86 20.55
C LYS A 180 -16.26 -12.44 21.03
N HIS A 181 -16.67 -11.44 20.25
CA HIS A 181 -16.45 -10.01 20.52
C HIS A 181 -14.97 -9.58 20.60
N GLY A 182 -14.03 -10.33 19.97
CA GLY A 182 -12.61 -9.98 19.89
C GLY A 182 -11.84 -10.02 21.22
N GLY A 183 -12.37 -10.69 22.25
CA GLY A 183 -11.72 -10.83 23.58
C GLY A 183 -11.56 -9.53 24.36
N GLY A 184 -12.11 -8.45 23.84
CA GLY A 184 -12.02 -7.11 24.41
C GLY A 184 -11.16 -6.14 23.59
N SER A 185 -11.36 -4.86 23.88
CA SER A 185 -10.65 -3.78 23.21
C SER A 185 -10.27 -2.68 24.18
N VAL A 186 -9.29 -1.88 23.80
CA VAL A 186 -8.89 -0.66 24.50
C VAL A 186 -9.03 0.50 23.51
N LEU A 187 -9.73 1.56 23.93
CA LEU A 187 -9.80 2.82 23.20
C LEU A 187 -8.75 3.77 23.81
N VAL A 188 -8.02 4.44 22.98
CA VAL A 188 -7.01 5.41 23.41
C VAL A 188 -7.22 6.73 22.68
N TRP A 189 -6.86 7.82 23.35
CA TRP A 189 -6.61 9.13 22.75
C TRP A 189 -5.10 9.38 22.79
N GLY A 190 -4.55 10.01 21.78
CA GLY A 190 -3.16 10.40 21.76
C GLY A 190 -2.92 11.61 20.90
N CYS A 191 -1.75 12.21 21.04
CA CYS A 191 -1.33 13.33 20.21
C CYS A 191 0.15 13.26 19.85
N MET A 192 0.51 13.95 18.77
CA MET A 192 1.88 13.99 18.24
C MET A 192 2.19 15.33 17.59
N SER A 193 3.48 15.67 17.55
CA SER A 193 4.04 16.71 16.70
C SER A 193 5.30 16.19 16.00
N SER A 194 5.99 17.02 15.24
CA SER A 194 7.32 16.69 14.71
C SER A 194 8.34 16.42 15.84
N SER A 195 8.14 17.01 17.02
CA SER A 195 9.01 16.87 18.20
C SER A 195 8.78 15.57 18.97
N GLY A 196 7.83 14.70 18.57
CA GLY A 196 7.59 13.41 19.21
C GLY A 196 6.14 13.12 19.50
N LEU A 197 5.93 12.19 20.45
CA LEU A 197 4.62 11.77 20.91
C LEU A 197 4.28 12.45 22.25
N GLY A 198 3.08 13.01 22.34
CA GLY A 198 2.52 13.54 23.58
C GLY A 198 2.00 12.46 24.51
N GLU A 199 0.95 12.78 25.26
CA GLU A 199 0.33 11.82 26.18
C GLU A 199 -0.49 10.77 25.41
N LEU A 200 -0.53 9.55 25.94
CA LEU A 200 -1.43 8.47 25.53
C LEU A 200 -2.42 8.22 26.66
N VAL A 201 -3.70 8.39 26.40
CA VAL A 201 -4.76 8.31 27.41
C VAL A 201 -5.66 7.12 27.10
N PHE A 202 -5.85 6.23 28.06
CA PHE A 202 -6.82 5.13 27.97
C PHE A 202 -8.21 5.62 28.30
N ILE A 203 -9.17 5.27 27.45
CA ILE A 203 -10.56 5.66 27.59
C ILE A 203 -11.35 4.42 27.99
N ASP A 204 -11.91 4.45 29.19
CA ASP A 204 -12.77 3.38 29.68
C ASP A 204 -14.24 3.75 29.40
N GLY A 205 -14.99 2.81 28.82
CA GLY A 205 -16.40 3.01 28.46
C GLY A 205 -16.60 3.76 27.14
N ILE A 206 -17.66 4.57 27.10
CA ILE A 206 -18.07 5.34 25.92
C ILE A 206 -17.50 6.75 26.03
N MET A 207 -16.79 7.20 25.01
CA MET A 207 -16.29 8.56 24.94
C MET A 207 -17.38 9.50 24.40
N ASP A 208 -17.94 10.30 25.27
CA ASP A 208 -18.82 11.41 24.93
C ASP A 208 -18.05 12.76 24.94
N LYS A 209 -18.78 13.86 24.71
CA LYS A 209 -18.21 15.21 24.72
C LYS A 209 -17.61 15.63 26.08
N PHE A 210 -18.13 15.11 27.21
CA PHE A 210 -17.61 15.44 28.52
C PHE A 210 -16.35 14.69 28.86
N VAL A 211 -16.31 13.40 28.52
CA VAL A 211 -15.08 12.57 28.61
C VAL A 211 -13.98 13.15 27.75
N TYR A 212 -14.31 13.52 26.49
CA TYR A 212 -13.33 14.15 25.60
C TYR A 212 -12.80 15.49 26.15
N LEU A 213 -13.70 16.35 26.61
CA LEU A 213 -13.32 17.61 27.24
C LEU A 213 -12.38 17.39 28.45
N ASN A 214 -12.67 16.40 29.27
CA ASN A 214 -11.82 16.06 30.41
C ASN A 214 -10.43 15.57 29.98
N ILE A 215 -10.35 14.76 28.92
CA ILE A 215 -9.07 14.33 28.33
C ILE A 215 -8.25 15.56 27.92
N LEU A 216 -8.84 16.50 27.20
CA LEU A 216 -8.17 17.72 26.79
C LEU A 216 -7.67 18.55 27.97
N LYS A 217 -8.55 18.77 28.98
CA LYS A 217 -8.20 19.53 30.19
C LYS A 217 -7.00 18.98 30.95
N GLN A 218 -6.90 17.66 31.02
CA GLN A 218 -5.87 16.99 31.81
C GLN A 218 -4.57 16.76 31.05
N ASN A 219 -4.62 16.63 29.72
CA ASN A 219 -3.48 16.09 28.95
C ASN A 219 -2.98 17.01 27.85
N LEU A 220 -3.79 17.97 27.35
CA LEU A 220 -3.35 18.81 26.22
C LEU A 220 -2.14 19.66 26.60
N LYS A 221 -2.24 20.41 27.70
CA LYS A 221 -1.13 21.28 28.16
C LYS A 221 0.12 20.48 28.49
N LYS A 222 -0.01 19.34 29.17
CA LYS A 222 1.09 18.43 29.46
C LYS A 222 1.79 17.96 28.18
N SER A 223 1.01 17.64 27.15
CA SER A 223 1.56 17.23 25.85
C SER A 223 2.31 18.37 25.15
N VAL A 224 1.78 19.59 25.20
CA VAL A 224 2.42 20.79 24.65
C VAL A 224 3.77 21.05 25.33
N GLU A 225 3.79 20.97 26.67
CA GLU A 225 5.00 21.13 27.48
C GLU A 225 6.03 20.04 27.19
N LYS A 226 5.60 18.74 27.17
CA LYS A 226 6.43 17.59 26.85
C LYS A 226 7.08 17.69 25.48
N LEU A 227 6.34 18.23 24.50
CA LEU A 227 6.78 18.37 23.11
C LEU A 227 7.51 19.69 22.81
N ASN A 228 7.65 20.55 23.79
CA ASN A 228 8.32 21.87 23.65
C ASN A 228 7.72 22.74 22.52
N LEU A 229 6.40 22.72 22.34
CA LEU A 229 5.74 23.46 21.26
C LEU A 229 5.63 24.97 21.51
N GLY A 230 5.89 25.41 22.75
CA GLY A 230 5.76 26.81 23.15
C GLY A 230 4.30 27.29 23.18
N GLU A 231 4.12 28.62 23.18
CA GLU A 231 2.79 29.23 23.30
C GLU A 231 2.08 29.44 21.95
N ASN A 232 2.76 29.26 20.83
CA ASN A 232 2.23 29.56 19.49
C ASN A 232 2.11 28.28 18.65
N TYR A 233 1.29 27.34 19.10
CA TYR A 233 1.03 26.08 18.41
C TYR A 233 -0.37 26.05 17.80
N TYR A 234 -0.59 25.13 16.85
CA TYR A 234 -1.88 24.82 16.25
C TYR A 234 -2.38 23.48 16.78
N PHE A 235 -3.59 23.45 17.34
CA PHE A 235 -4.23 22.20 17.74
C PHE A 235 -5.08 21.66 16.59
N GLN A 236 -4.89 20.38 16.25
CA GLN A 236 -5.65 19.68 15.23
C GLN A 236 -6.48 18.56 15.88
N GLN A 237 -7.74 18.52 15.56
CA GLN A 237 -8.68 17.43 15.84
C GLN A 237 -9.58 17.19 14.63
N ASP A 238 -10.27 16.05 14.57
CA ASP A 238 -11.26 15.77 13.54
C ASP A 238 -12.62 16.45 13.80
N HIS A 239 -13.59 16.21 12.89
CA HIS A 239 -14.94 16.77 12.97
C HIS A 239 -15.95 15.80 13.60
N ASP A 240 -15.55 14.90 14.50
CA ASP A 240 -16.49 14.07 15.23
C ASP A 240 -17.49 14.97 16.00
N PRO A 241 -18.80 14.63 16.06
CA PRO A 241 -19.79 15.40 16.81
C PRO A 241 -19.42 15.70 18.26
N LYS A 242 -18.69 14.81 18.94
CA LYS A 242 -18.20 15.03 20.29
C LYS A 242 -17.14 16.13 20.37
N HIS A 243 -16.28 16.24 19.34
CA HIS A 243 -15.24 17.28 19.24
C HIS A 243 -15.80 18.63 18.84
N THR A 244 -16.87 18.64 18.04
CA THR A 244 -17.53 19.87 17.59
C THR A 244 -18.64 20.33 18.52
N ALA A 245 -18.89 19.64 19.63
CA ALA A 245 -19.84 20.05 20.64
C ALA A 245 -19.51 21.44 21.21
N TYR A 246 -20.55 22.25 21.48
CA TYR A 246 -20.40 23.63 21.93
C TYR A 246 -19.43 23.80 23.10
N ILE A 247 -19.57 22.99 24.16
CA ILE A 247 -18.70 23.05 25.33
C ILE A 247 -17.23 22.77 25.03
N VAL A 248 -16.94 21.87 24.09
CA VAL A 248 -15.57 21.55 23.66
C VAL A 248 -14.99 22.70 22.84
N ARG A 249 -15.76 23.23 21.88
CA ARG A 249 -15.34 24.39 21.07
C ARG A 249 -15.04 25.60 21.93
N GLN A 250 -15.91 25.90 22.89
CA GLN A 250 -15.68 27.02 23.84
C GLN A 250 -14.36 26.82 24.60
N TRP A 251 -14.16 25.63 25.15
CA TRP A 251 -12.93 25.35 25.88
C TRP A 251 -11.67 25.51 24.99
N ILE A 252 -11.70 24.98 23.76
CA ILE A 252 -10.60 25.10 22.82
C ILE A 252 -10.27 26.56 22.51
N VAL A 253 -11.27 27.42 22.25
CA VAL A 253 -11.05 28.84 21.98
C VAL A 253 -10.32 29.55 23.12
N PHE A 254 -10.58 29.16 24.37
CA PHE A 254 -9.94 29.78 25.53
C PHE A 254 -8.60 29.14 25.93
N ASN A 255 -8.33 27.91 25.50
CA ASN A 255 -7.19 27.14 26.01
C ASN A 255 -6.18 26.73 24.91
N THR A 256 -6.43 27.06 23.65
CA THR A 256 -5.47 26.83 22.56
C THR A 256 -5.24 28.11 21.78
N PRO A 257 -3.99 28.43 21.41
CA PRO A 257 -3.70 29.67 20.70
C PRO A 257 -4.29 29.67 19.28
N HIS A 258 -4.18 28.54 18.59
CA HIS A 258 -4.70 28.36 17.23
C HIS A 258 -5.27 26.96 17.03
N THR A 259 -6.21 26.84 16.08
CA THR A 259 -6.74 25.56 15.62
C THR A 259 -6.47 25.37 14.14
N LEU A 260 -6.13 24.16 13.71
CA LEU A 260 -6.01 23.83 12.28
C LEU A 260 -7.36 23.26 11.80
N PRO A 261 -8.10 23.94 10.92
CA PRO A 261 -9.42 23.51 10.46
C PRO A 261 -9.30 22.42 9.38
N THR A 262 -8.96 21.19 9.79
CA THR A 262 -8.87 20.05 8.85
C THR A 262 -10.24 19.70 8.27
N PRO A 263 -10.32 19.37 6.97
CA PRO A 263 -11.60 19.01 6.35
C PRO A 263 -12.11 17.65 6.85
N PRO A 264 -13.45 17.46 6.90
CA PRO A 264 -14.03 16.16 7.25
C PRO A 264 -13.59 15.01 6.32
N GLN A 265 -13.67 13.77 6.81
CA GLN A 265 -13.29 12.56 6.07
C GLN A 265 -11.85 12.60 5.52
N SER A 266 -10.91 13.09 6.31
CA SER A 266 -9.52 13.30 5.90
C SER A 266 -8.48 12.60 6.80
N PRO A 267 -8.63 11.29 7.09
CA PRO A 267 -7.64 10.58 7.89
C PRO A 267 -6.25 10.56 7.22
N ASP A 268 -6.19 10.60 5.89
CA ASP A 268 -4.95 10.71 5.13
C ASP A 268 -4.20 12.04 5.34
N LEU A 269 -4.86 13.06 5.88
CA LEU A 269 -4.28 14.34 6.27
C LEU A 269 -3.96 14.43 7.79
N ASN A 270 -4.22 13.37 8.55
CA ASN A 270 -3.80 13.28 9.93
C ASN A 270 -2.61 12.30 10.07
N PRO A 271 -1.38 12.78 10.35
CA PRO A 271 -0.19 11.92 10.43
C PRO A 271 -0.28 10.86 11.53
N ILE A 272 -1.03 11.11 12.60
CA ILE A 272 -1.16 10.19 13.75
C ILE A 272 -1.79 8.84 13.36
N GLU A 273 -2.56 8.79 12.29
CA GLU A 273 -3.11 7.55 11.75
C GLU A 273 -2.01 6.54 11.36
N HIS A 274 -0.85 7.04 10.93
CA HIS A 274 0.32 6.20 10.67
C HIS A 274 0.99 5.73 11.96
N ILE A 275 0.94 6.55 13.02
CA ILE A 275 1.40 6.13 14.36
C ILE A 275 0.53 5.00 14.90
N TRP A 276 -0.80 5.09 14.73
CA TRP A 276 -1.71 4.00 15.10
C TRP A 276 -1.39 2.69 14.35
N ASN A 277 -1.11 2.78 13.05
CA ASN A 277 -0.71 1.62 12.26
C ASN A 277 0.64 1.03 12.72
N GLU A 278 1.62 1.86 13.04
CA GLU A 278 2.92 1.43 13.56
C GLU A 278 2.78 0.79 14.94
N LEU A 279 1.99 1.39 15.82
CA LEU A 279 1.69 0.88 17.15
C LEU A 279 0.98 -0.48 17.07
N GLU A 280 -0.04 -0.61 16.21
CA GLU A 280 -0.70 -1.87 15.93
C GLU A 280 0.28 -2.94 15.43
N ARG A 281 1.23 -2.58 14.57
CA ARG A 281 2.27 -3.48 14.08
C ARG A 281 3.23 -3.94 15.18
N ARG A 282 3.59 -3.05 16.12
CA ARG A 282 4.48 -3.34 17.23
C ARG A 282 3.84 -4.22 18.27
N ILE A 283 2.62 -3.90 18.72
CA ILE A 283 1.90 -4.69 19.72
C ILE A 283 1.63 -6.13 19.25
N ARG A 284 1.53 -6.38 17.95
CA ARG A 284 1.39 -7.75 17.40
C ARG A 284 2.56 -8.69 17.69
N LYS A 285 3.70 -8.16 18.07
CA LYS A 285 4.87 -8.97 18.47
C LYS A 285 4.75 -9.49 19.90
N HIS A 286 3.81 -8.96 20.67
CA HIS A 286 3.56 -9.35 22.06
C HIS A 286 2.45 -10.41 22.13
N LEU A 287 2.60 -11.36 23.06
CA LEU A 287 1.55 -12.33 23.39
C LEU A 287 0.57 -11.68 24.37
N ILE A 288 -0.50 -11.08 23.83
CA ILE A 288 -1.48 -10.33 24.59
C ILE A 288 -2.75 -11.18 24.74
N GLN A 289 -3.18 -11.41 25.98
CA GLN A 289 -4.37 -12.18 26.31
C GLN A 289 -5.38 -11.38 27.14
N THR A 290 -4.95 -10.29 27.78
CA THR A 290 -5.81 -9.48 28.68
C THR A 290 -5.76 -8.00 28.30
N LYS A 291 -6.82 -7.24 28.70
CA LYS A 291 -6.83 -5.79 28.53
C LYS A 291 -5.67 -5.09 29.23
N LYS A 292 -5.27 -5.59 30.40
CA LYS A 292 -4.12 -5.05 31.14
C LYS A 292 -2.84 -5.19 30.34
N GLN A 293 -2.54 -6.40 29.86
CA GLN A 293 -1.37 -6.64 29.02
C GLN A 293 -1.39 -5.77 27.74
N LEU A 294 -2.58 -5.55 27.15
CA LEU A 294 -2.73 -4.66 26.00
C LEU A 294 -2.41 -3.20 26.37
N LYS A 295 -2.93 -2.69 27.50
CA LYS A 295 -2.60 -1.34 27.99
C LYS A 295 -1.10 -1.18 28.26
N ASP A 296 -0.49 -2.16 28.92
CA ASP A 296 0.94 -2.13 29.25
C ASP A 296 1.81 -2.15 27.96
N ALA A 297 1.47 -3.01 26.99
CA ALA A 297 2.16 -3.09 25.71
C ALA A 297 2.01 -1.79 24.90
N LEU A 298 0.79 -1.21 24.85
CA LEU A 298 0.53 0.06 24.17
C LEU A 298 1.37 1.20 24.76
N MET A 299 1.42 1.32 26.08
CA MET A 299 2.20 2.36 26.76
C MET A 299 3.70 2.18 26.49
N LYS A 300 4.19 0.94 26.57
CA LYS A 300 5.60 0.64 26.28
C LYS A 300 5.98 1.02 24.85
N GLU A 301 5.24 0.50 23.86
CA GLU A 301 5.53 0.72 22.44
C GLU A 301 5.33 2.19 22.04
N TRP A 302 4.37 2.90 22.64
CA TRP A 302 4.21 4.34 22.44
C TRP A 302 5.45 5.12 22.82
N ASN A 303 6.03 4.83 23.98
CA ASN A 303 7.24 5.51 24.45
C ASN A 303 8.50 5.12 23.67
N GLU A 304 8.48 3.98 22.98
CA GLU A 304 9.60 3.46 22.17
C GLU A 304 9.54 3.93 20.69
N ILE A 305 8.50 4.66 20.27
CA ILE A 305 8.47 5.27 18.94
C ILE A 305 9.45 6.46 18.90
N GLY A 306 10.47 6.33 18.06
CA GLY A 306 11.52 7.34 17.96
C GLY A 306 11.06 8.65 17.31
N LEU A 307 11.73 9.74 17.66
CA LEU A 307 11.52 11.08 17.15
C LEU A 307 11.56 11.16 15.61
N GLU A 308 12.45 10.41 14.98
CA GLU A 308 12.59 10.39 13.52
C GLU A 308 11.28 9.97 12.82
N VAL A 309 10.51 9.05 13.42
CA VAL A 309 9.24 8.59 12.87
C VAL A 309 8.22 9.73 12.84
N THR A 310 8.06 10.44 13.95
CA THR A 310 7.10 11.55 14.05
C THR A 310 7.49 12.71 13.15
N GLN A 311 8.77 13.07 13.12
CA GLN A 311 9.30 14.11 12.26
C GLN A 311 9.06 13.82 10.78
N ASN A 312 9.40 12.61 10.32
CA ASN A 312 9.17 12.21 8.93
C ASN A 312 7.68 12.22 8.56
N LEU A 313 6.80 11.81 9.48
CA LEU A 313 5.36 11.81 9.26
C LEU A 313 4.80 13.23 9.14
N VAL A 314 5.20 14.14 10.02
CA VAL A 314 4.78 15.55 9.96
C VAL A 314 5.36 16.25 8.73
N HIS A 315 6.64 16.03 8.43
CA HIS A 315 7.29 16.60 7.24
C HIS A 315 6.76 16.02 5.92
N SER A 316 5.99 14.93 5.96
CA SER A 316 5.27 14.42 4.79
C SER A 316 4.02 15.24 4.43
N MET A 317 3.56 16.17 5.28
CA MET A 317 2.31 16.92 5.07
C MET A 317 2.26 17.70 3.75
N PRO A 318 3.29 18.44 3.32
CA PRO A 318 3.27 19.10 2.02
C PRO A 318 3.05 18.11 0.85
N ASN A 319 3.67 16.93 0.92
CA ASN A 319 3.51 15.86 -0.09
C ASN A 319 2.10 15.23 -0.05
N ARG A 320 1.48 15.12 1.14
CA ARG A 320 0.10 14.66 1.29
C ARG A 320 -0.86 15.64 0.64
N LEU A 321 -0.71 16.94 0.92
CA LEU A 321 -1.52 18.00 0.33
C LEU A 321 -1.37 18.04 -1.20
N GLN A 322 -0.14 17.94 -1.70
CA GLN A 322 0.12 17.87 -3.13
C GLN A 322 -0.56 16.65 -3.78
N SER A 323 -0.62 15.52 -3.04
CA SER A 323 -1.36 14.33 -3.50
C SER A 323 -2.87 14.57 -3.54
N VAL A 324 -3.45 15.31 -2.59
CA VAL A 324 -4.87 15.72 -2.59
C VAL A 324 -5.16 16.60 -3.81
N ILE A 325 -4.32 17.56 -4.11
CA ILE A 325 -4.47 18.44 -5.29
C ILE A 325 -4.43 17.60 -6.58
N ARG A 326 -3.43 16.73 -6.73
CA ARG A 326 -3.32 15.82 -7.90
C ARG A 326 -4.54 14.92 -8.06
N GLN A 327 -5.12 14.45 -6.95
CA GLN A 327 -6.33 13.61 -6.93
C GLN A 327 -7.62 14.43 -6.92
N LYS A 328 -7.53 15.76 -7.10
CA LYS A 328 -8.68 16.68 -7.13
C LYS A 328 -9.60 16.50 -5.90
N GLY A 329 -9.02 16.43 -4.72
CA GLY A 329 -9.74 16.27 -3.46
C GLY A 329 -10.14 14.84 -3.09
N LEU A 330 -9.85 13.84 -3.91
CA LEU A 330 -10.10 12.43 -3.59
C LEU A 330 -9.06 11.87 -2.61
N GLN A 331 -9.29 10.62 -2.18
CA GLN A 331 -8.39 9.92 -1.26
C GLN A 331 -6.97 9.78 -1.85
N THR A 332 -5.99 9.88 -0.98
CA THR A 332 -4.58 9.73 -1.33
C THR A 332 -4.05 8.33 -1.01
N LYS A 333 -2.78 8.11 -1.29
CA LYS A 333 -2.08 6.86 -0.92
C LYS A 333 -1.77 6.73 0.57
N TYR A 334 -1.86 7.84 1.30
CA TYR A 334 -1.56 7.93 2.73
C TYR A 334 -2.69 7.43 3.61
#